data_b3fc35f10d5125a058e3122c7a399f32
#
_entry.id   b3fc35f10d5125a058e3122c7a399f32
#
_cell.length_a   1.000
_cell.length_b   1.000
_cell.length_c   1.000
_cell.angle_alpha   90.00
_cell.angle_beta   90.00
_cell.angle_gamma   90.00
#
_symmetry.space_group_name_H-M   'P 1'
#
loop_
_entity.id
_entity.type
_entity.pdbx_description
1 polymer ?
#
loop_
_entity_poly.entity_id
_entity_poly.type
_entity_poly.pdbx_seq_one_letter_code
_entity_poly.pdbx_strand_id
1 'polypeptide(L)'
;NQEPSLEKGFYLTIPDWQCLWFYHPNSEIDIAICPFLPIIQRVKEDFKQNLFFKAIPRKAIPEQDEINSLNAMEEVIFVGYPNGMWDSIHNLPILRKGITLLHHYRLILKIDLNS
;
A
#
# COMPACT_ATOMS: atom_id res chain seq x y z
N ASN A 1 20.01 -8.47 7.05
CA ASN A 1 19.19 -7.40 6.48
C ASN A 1 19.18 -7.59 4.97
N GLN A 2 18.03 -7.95 4.40
CA GLN A 2 17.86 -7.92 2.96
C GLN A 2 17.48 -6.49 2.59
N GLU A 3 18.22 -5.90 1.68
CA GLU A 3 17.90 -4.61 1.08
C GLU A 3 17.19 -4.83 -0.26
N PRO A 4 16.29 -3.93 -0.67
CA PRO A 4 15.66 -4.03 -1.98
C PRO A 4 16.72 -3.85 -3.07
N SER A 5 16.66 -4.68 -4.12
CA SER A 5 17.47 -4.45 -5.31
C SER A 5 16.75 -3.40 -6.17
N LEU A 6 17.35 -2.25 -6.36
CA LEU A 6 16.85 -1.19 -7.24
C LEU A 6 17.20 -1.43 -8.72
N GLU A 7 18.08 -2.40 -9.00
CA GLU A 7 18.59 -2.67 -10.36
C GLU A 7 17.88 -3.84 -11.05
N LYS A 8 17.14 -4.66 -10.30
CA LYS A 8 16.54 -5.90 -10.81
C LYS A 8 15.06 -5.97 -10.47
N GLY A 9 14.24 -5.74 -11.48
CA GLY A 9 12.82 -6.07 -11.47
C GLY A 9 12.54 -7.30 -12.34
N PHE A 10 11.44 -7.99 -12.05
CA PHE A 10 10.90 -9.02 -12.93
C PHE A 10 9.37 -8.91 -12.98
N TYR A 11 8.81 -9.40 -14.06
CA TYR A 11 7.37 -9.45 -14.24
C TYR A 11 6.85 -10.83 -13.85
N LEU A 12 5.87 -10.87 -12.97
CA LEU A 12 5.15 -12.09 -12.63
C LEU A 12 3.74 -12.02 -13.22
N THR A 13 3.43 -12.91 -14.14
CA THR A 13 2.07 -13.08 -14.66
C THR A 13 1.32 -14.07 -13.79
N ILE A 14 0.24 -13.64 -13.20
CA ILE A 14 -0.63 -14.49 -12.40
C ILE A 14 -1.95 -14.64 -13.16
N PRO A 15 -2.27 -15.86 -13.64
CA PRO A 15 -3.58 -16.14 -14.23
C PRO A 15 -4.68 -15.86 -13.22
N ASP A 16 -5.80 -15.37 -13.70
CA ASP A 16 -6.98 -15.07 -12.87
C ASP A 16 -6.68 -14.20 -11.64
N TRP A 17 -5.75 -13.25 -11.79
CA TRP A 17 -5.32 -12.33 -10.74
C TRP A 17 -6.49 -11.73 -9.94
N GLN A 18 -7.59 -11.41 -10.63
CA GLN A 18 -8.77 -10.83 -10.00
C GLN A 18 -9.42 -11.76 -8.98
N CYS A 19 -9.32 -13.08 -9.17
CA CYS A 19 -9.88 -14.07 -8.25
C CYS A 19 -9.12 -14.19 -6.92
N LEU A 20 -7.94 -13.59 -6.81
CA LEU A 20 -7.14 -13.60 -5.59
C LEU A 20 -7.54 -12.49 -4.60
N TRP A 21 -8.37 -11.54 -5.04
CA TRP A 21 -8.74 -10.39 -4.23
C TRP A 21 -10.07 -10.59 -3.51
N PHE A 22 -10.06 -10.29 -2.25
CA PHE A 22 -11.25 -10.27 -1.39
C PHE A 22 -11.56 -8.81 -1.07
N TYR A 23 -12.65 -8.34 -1.58
CA TYR A 23 -13.12 -6.97 -1.37
C TYR A 23 -13.87 -6.85 -0.05
N HIS A 24 -13.86 -5.66 0.52
CA HIS A 24 -14.64 -5.39 1.71
C HIS A 24 -16.15 -5.58 1.41
N PRO A 25 -16.93 -6.24 2.31
CA PRO A 25 -18.36 -6.50 2.07
C PRO A 25 -19.23 -5.24 1.97
N ASN A 26 -18.80 -4.14 2.59
CA ASN A 26 -19.41 -2.83 2.38
C ASN A 26 -18.73 -2.14 1.22
N SER A 27 -19.50 -1.88 0.14
CA SER A 27 -19.01 -1.23 -1.09
C SER A 27 -18.56 0.22 -0.93
N GLU A 28 -18.95 0.89 0.17
CA GLU A 28 -18.48 2.24 0.51
C GLU A 28 -17.05 2.25 1.05
N ILE A 29 -16.50 1.07 1.36
CA ILE A 29 -15.14 0.92 1.88
C ILE A 29 -14.25 0.36 0.77
N ASP A 30 -13.40 1.19 0.21
CA ASP A 30 -12.47 0.83 -0.85
C ASP A 30 -11.21 0.13 -0.27
N ILE A 31 -11.43 -1.08 0.23
CA ILE A 31 -10.37 -1.96 0.75
C ILE A 31 -10.50 -3.33 0.12
N ALA A 32 -9.37 -3.85 -0.35
CA ALA A 32 -9.25 -5.23 -0.81
C ALA A 32 -8.00 -5.88 -0.21
N ILE A 33 -8.08 -7.18 0.02
CA ILE A 33 -6.94 -7.98 0.51
C ILE A 33 -6.64 -9.12 -0.45
N CYS A 34 -5.36 -9.46 -0.55
CA CYS A 34 -4.90 -10.58 -1.35
C CYS A 34 -3.91 -11.41 -0.52
N PRO A 35 -4.03 -12.76 -0.50
CA PRO A 35 -3.03 -13.62 0.12
C PRO A 35 -1.66 -13.45 -0.54
N PHE A 36 -0.67 -13.06 0.24
CA PHE A 36 0.66 -12.77 -0.31
C PHE A 36 1.60 -13.99 -0.32
N LEU A 37 1.37 -14.95 0.57
CA LEU A 37 2.22 -16.14 0.68
C LEU A 37 2.31 -16.98 -0.60
N PRO A 38 1.21 -17.25 -1.34
CA PRO A 38 1.28 -17.96 -2.62
C PRO A 38 2.14 -17.23 -3.66
N ILE A 39 2.12 -15.91 -3.66
CA ILE A 39 2.94 -15.08 -4.56
C ILE A 39 4.42 -15.26 -4.24
N ILE A 40 4.78 -15.20 -2.95
CA ILE A 40 6.16 -15.42 -2.49
C ILE A 40 6.66 -16.80 -2.92
N GLN A 41 5.85 -17.84 -2.71
CA GLN A 41 6.19 -19.21 -3.07
C GLN A 41 6.44 -19.34 -4.59
N ARG A 42 5.52 -18.80 -5.39
CA ARG A 42 5.65 -18.83 -6.85
C ARG A 42 6.90 -18.12 -7.36
N VAL A 43 7.19 -16.93 -6.82
CA VAL A 43 8.43 -16.22 -7.17
C VAL A 43 9.67 -17.06 -6.86
N LYS A 44 9.68 -17.71 -5.71
CA LYS A 44 10.79 -18.59 -5.32
C LYS A 44 10.92 -19.81 -6.24
N GLU A 45 9.81 -20.38 -6.67
CA GLU A 45 9.78 -21.55 -7.56
C GLU A 45 10.17 -21.20 -9.00
N ASP A 46 9.58 -20.14 -9.56
CA ASP A 46 9.75 -19.79 -10.98
C ASP A 46 11.08 -19.05 -11.23
N PHE A 47 11.46 -18.15 -10.35
CA PHE A 47 12.63 -17.28 -10.55
C PHE A 47 13.83 -17.66 -9.68
N LYS A 48 13.69 -18.62 -8.75
CA LYS A 48 14.74 -19.00 -7.77
C LYS A 48 15.25 -17.82 -6.96
N GLN A 49 14.39 -16.82 -6.75
CA GLN A 49 14.72 -15.60 -6.02
C GLN A 49 13.83 -15.43 -4.81
N ASN A 50 14.31 -14.65 -3.86
CA ASN A 50 13.53 -14.21 -2.70
C ASN A 50 12.94 -12.84 -2.98
N LEU A 51 11.62 -12.72 -2.83
CA LEU A 51 10.95 -11.43 -2.94
C LEU A 51 11.28 -10.58 -1.72
N PHE A 52 11.72 -9.35 -1.96
CA PHE A 52 11.83 -8.36 -0.89
C PHE A 52 10.45 -7.79 -0.57
N PHE A 53 10.09 -7.81 0.69
CA PHE A 53 8.90 -7.12 1.20
C PHE A 53 9.11 -6.72 2.65
N LYS A 54 8.37 -5.70 3.08
CA LYS A 54 8.38 -5.26 4.47
C LYS A 54 6.94 -5.22 4.98
N ALA A 55 6.64 -6.06 5.94
CA ALA A 55 5.34 -6.09 6.57
C ALA A 55 5.17 -4.95 7.57
N ILE A 56 3.98 -4.36 7.59
CA ILE A 56 3.57 -3.44 8.65
C ILE A 56 3.02 -4.31 9.80
N PRO A 57 3.63 -4.25 10.99
CA PRO A 57 3.14 -5.04 12.12
C PRO A 57 1.79 -4.51 12.59
N ARG A 58 0.91 -5.40 13.08
CA ARG A 58 -0.42 -5.01 13.56
C ARG A 58 -0.40 -3.87 14.58
N LYS A 59 0.61 -3.85 15.45
CA LYS A 59 0.79 -2.78 16.44
C LYS A 59 1.06 -1.38 15.86
N ALA A 60 1.36 -1.30 14.56
CA ALA A 60 1.54 -0.02 13.87
C ALA A 60 0.22 0.49 13.26
N ILE A 61 -0.84 -0.29 13.34
CA ILE A 61 -2.19 0.14 12.95
C ILE A 61 -2.79 0.81 14.17
N PRO A 62 -3.16 2.10 14.09
CA PRO A 62 -3.66 2.84 15.24
C PRO A 62 -5.00 2.26 15.72
N GLU A 63 -5.18 2.23 17.03
CA GLU A 63 -6.46 1.93 17.65
C GLU A 63 -7.41 3.14 17.54
N GLN A 64 -8.72 2.92 17.75
CA GLN A 64 -9.72 3.96 17.56
C GLN A 64 -9.46 5.21 18.44
N ASP A 65 -8.95 5.01 19.65
CA ASP A 65 -8.65 6.12 20.56
C ASP A 65 -7.46 6.97 20.06
N GLU A 66 -6.47 6.33 19.45
CA GLU A 66 -5.35 7.02 18.81
C GLU A 66 -5.84 7.84 17.61
N ILE A 67 -6.73 7.27 16.79
CA ILE A 67 -7.35 7.98 15.65
C ILE A 67 -8.17 9.18 16.16
N ASN A 68 -8.94 9.00 17.22
CA ASN A 68 -9.77 10.06 17.81
C ASN A 68 -8.93 11.17 18.47
N SER A 69 -7.69 10.89 18.85
CA SER A 69 -6.77 11.86 19.44
C SER A 69 -6.03 12.73 18.42
N LEU A 70 -6.12 12.38 17.13
CA LEU A 70 -5.49 13.17 16.07
C LEU A 70 -6.07 14.60 16.03
N ASN A 71 -5.18 15.57 15.93
CA ASN A 71 -5.58 16.96 15.76
C ASN A 71 -5.93 17.26 14.29
N ALA A 72 -6.62 18.36 14.08
CA ALA A 72 -6.77 18.92 12.75
C ALA A 72 -5.39 19.33 12.19
N MET A 73 -5.20 19.16 10.88
CA MET A 73 -3.99 19.54 10.16
C MET A 73 -2.76 18.66 10.49
N GLU A 74 -2.98 17.42 10.90
CA GLU A 74 -1.89 16.44 10.99
C GLU A 74 -1.33 16.09 9.60
N GLU A 75 -0.02 16.00 9.52
CA GLU A 75 0.65 15.60 8.30
C GLU A 75 0.47 14.09 8.05
N VAL A 76 0.08 13.73 6.83
CA VAL A 76 -0.07 12.34 6.40
C VAL A 76 0.74 12.06 5.14
N ILE A 77 1.31 10.87 5.08
CA ILE A 77 2.05 10.39 3.92
C ILE A 77 1.27 9.24 3.28
N PHE A 78 1.01 9.36 2.00
CA PHE A 78 0.44 8.32 1.18
C PHE A 78 1.52 7.63 0.37
N VAL A 79 1.51 6.31 0.36
CA VAL A 79 2.44 5.50 -0.42
C VAL A 79 1.63 4.60 -1.32
N GLY A 80 1.88 4.64 -2.62
CA GLY A 80 1.13 3.81 -3.54
C GLY A 80 1.44 4.06 -5.01
N TYR A 81 0.59 3.51 -5.87
CA TYR A 81 0.68 3.60 -7.33
C TYR A 81 -0.56 4.32 -7.89
N PRO A 82 -0.71 5.62 -7.63
CA PRO A 82 -1.92 6.35 -8.00
C PRO A 82 -2.10 6.38 -9.52
N ASN A 83 -3.32 6.04 -9.99
CA ASN A 83 -3.67 6.04 -11.41
C ASN A 83 -2.68 5.26 -12.31
N GLY A 84 -2.07 4.19 -11.79
CA GLY A 84 -1.07 3.42 -12.53
C GLY A 84 0.27 4.13 -12.74
N MET A 85 0.51 5.23 -12.07
CA MET A 85 1.82 5.90 -12.08
C MET A 85 2.76 5.27 -11.06
N TRP A 86 3.98 4.99 -11.49
CA TRP A 86 5.05 4.49 -10.63
C TRP A 86 6.41 4.92 -11.20
N ASP A 87 7.45 4.83 -10.39
CA ASP A 87 8.82 4.93 -10.90
C ASP A 87 9.14 3.67 -11.72
N SER A 88 9.06 3.79 -13.03
CA SER A 88 9.26 2.67 -13.96
C SER A 88 10.71 2.16 -14.01
N ILE A 89 11.67 2.94 -13.51
CA ILE A 89 13.09 2.57 -13.48
C ILE A 89 13.38 1.67 -12.30
N HIS A 90 12.90 2.06 -11.12
CA HIS A 90 13.20 1.35 -9.88
C HIS A 90 12.02 0.53 -9.33
N ASN A 91 10.87 0.60 -10.00
CA ASN A 91 9.62 -0.04 -9.58
C ASN A 91 9.18 0.37 -8.16
N LEU A 92 9.36 1.64 -7.84
CA LEU A 92 9.03 2.20 -6.53
C LEU A 92 7.65 2.88 -6.54
N PRO A 93 6.92 2.82 -5.43
CA PRO A 93 5.70 3.58 -5.26
C PRO A 93 5.98 5.08 -5.17
N ILE A 94 4.98 5.87 -5.50
CA ILE A 94 5.02 7.32 -5.32
C ILE A 94 4.62 7.66 -3.89
N LEU A 95 5.40 8.54 -3.26
CA LEU A 95 5.05 9.14 -1.97
C LEU A 95 4.36 10.48 -2.21
N ARG A 96 3.24 10.66 -1.54
CA ARG A 96 2.51 11.93 -1.54
C ARG A 96 2.31 12.38 -0.10
N LYS A 97 2.37 13.68 0.09
CA LYS A 97 2.16 14.35 1.36
C LYS A 97 0.82 15.07 1.35
N GLY A 98 0.11 15.04 2.46
CA GLY A 98 -1.15 15.74 2.63
C GLY A 98 -1.34 16.14 4.09
N ILE A 99 -2.42 16.83 4.37
CA ILE A 99 -2.84 17.19 5.73
C ILE A 99 -4.25 16.67 5.97
N THR A 100 -4.52 16.28 7.21
CA THR A 100 -5.87 15.90 7.64
C THR A 100 -6.69 17.13 7.95
N LEU A 101 -7.94 17.15 7.48
CA LEU A 101 -8.95 18.07 7.96
C LEU A 101 -9.96 17.27 8.77
N LEU A 102 -9.85 17.34 10.09
CA LEU A 102 -10.82 16.68 10.97
C LEU A 102 -12.07 17.55 11.07
N HIS A 103 -13.17 17.09 10.52
CA HIS A 103 -14.48 17.63 10.82
C HIS A 103 -15.32 16.51 11.47
N HIS A 104 -15.49 16.60 12.74
CA HIS A 104 -16.40 15.91 13.67
C HIS A 104 -16.70 14.41 13.49
N TYR A 105 -16.37 13.71 12.42
CA TYR A 105 -16.52 12.24 12.19
C TYR A 105 -16.08 11.80 10.79
N ARG A 106 -15.44 12.66 9.99
CA ARG A 106 -14.90 12.30 8.68
C ARG A 106 -13.49 12.82 8.51
N LEU A 107 -12.58 11.91 8.27
CA LEU A 107 -11.24 12.25 7.77
C LEU A 107 -11.42 12.79 6.35
N ILE A 108 -11.30 14.10 6.14
CA ILE A 108 -11.25 14.69 4.81
C ILE A 108 -9.78 14.86 4.45
N LEU A 109 -9.33 14.12 3.46
CA LEU A 109 -7.98 14.22 2.95
C LEU A 109 -7.94 15.25 1.83
N LYS A 110 -7.14 16.30 2.00
CA LYS A 110 -6.82 17.24 0.93
C LYS A 110 -5.45 16.88 0.37
N ILE A 111 -5.42 16.40 -0.85
CA ILE A 111 -4.17 16.09 -1.56
C ILE A 111 -3.79 17.30 -2.38
N ASP A 112 -2.62 17.85 -2.14
CA ASP A 112 -2.06 18.88 -2.99
C ASP A 112 -1.42 18.23 -4.22
N LEU A 113 -2.01 18.47 -5.40
CA LEU A 113 -1.59 17.85 -6.66
C LEU A 113 -0.47 18.62 -7.38
N ASN A 114 0.05 19.68 -6.77
CA ASN A 114 0.99 20.62 -7.41
C ASN A 114 2.39 20.64 -6.80
N SER A 115 2.82 19.54 -6.19
CA SER A 115 4.23 19.43 -5.76
C SER A 115 4.96 18.31 -6.46
#